data_ebbda16d20912815ea465dc6f6c14d43
#
_entry.id   ebbda16d20912815ea465dc6f6c14d43
#
_cell.length_a   1.000
_cell.length_b   1.000
_cell.length_c   1.000
_cell.angle_alpha   90.00
_cell.angle_beta   90.00
_cell.angle_gamma   90.00
#
_symmetry.space_group_name_H-M   'P 1'
#
loop_
_entity.id
_entity.type
_entity.pdbx_description
1 polymer ?
#
loop_
_entity_poly.entity_id
_entity_poly.type
_entity_poly.pdbx_seq_one_letter_code
_entity_poly.pdbx_strand_id
1 'polypeptide(L)'
;MEKIFSSSDFDFFTPGLSELELPLAGEIACGFPSPADDFLQESLDVNKLLVRHPDATFYAVARGTSLAPLVQPGSILVIDRSLEWSSDLLACCFIDGEFTAKWIEKSGDKIRLIPLNPDFPTLEYSPEEAEIYIWGIVTSIINNNVRLSRLQ
;
A
#
# COMPACT_ATOMS: atom_id res chain seq x y z
N MET A 1 13.15 7.71 7.02
CA MET A 1 11.80 8.00 6.48
C MET A 1 11.46 9.43 6.81
N GLU A 2 11.25 10.24 5.81
CA GLU A 2 11.01 11.67 5.96
C GLU A 2 9.59 12.02 5.55
N LYS A 3 8.85 12.75 6.42
CA LYS A 3 7.51 13.20 6.13
C LYS A 3 7.53 14.33 5.11
N ILE A 4 6.78 14.18 4.02
CA ILE A 4 6.72 15.17 2.94
C ILE A 4 5.45 16.02 2.98
N PHE A 5 4.29 15.44 3.26
CA PHE A 5 3.03 16.18 3.43
C PHE A 5 1.96 15.32 4.10
N SER A 6 0.86 15.95 4.47
CA SER A 6 -0.31 15.31 5.08
C SER A 6 -1.58 15.66 4.33
N SER A 7 -2.52 14.73 4.27
CA SER A 7 -3.92 14.95 3.91
C SER A 7 -4.83 14.54 5.08
N SER A 8 -6.15 14.57 4.89
CA SER A 8 -7.08 14.17 5.95
C SER A 8 -6.92 12.70 6.35
N ASP A 9 -6.68 11.81 5.39
CA ASP A 9 -6.64 10.36 5.59
C ASP A 9 -5.23 9.79 5.64
N PHE A 10 -4.22 10.53 5.15
CA PHE A 10 -2.85 10.02 5.02
C PHE A 10 -1.79 11.01 5.44
N ASP A 11 -0.72 10.47 6.02
CA ASP A 11 0.57 11.11 6.11
C ASP A 11 1.52 10.46 5.12
N PHE A 12 2.18 11.25 4.27
CA PHE A 12 3.08 10.77 3.22
C PHE A 12 4.53 10.92 3.62
N PHE A 13 5.33 9.90 3.31
CA PHE A 13 6.75 9.82 3.63
C PHE A 13 7.54 9.30 2.45
N THR A 14 8.81 9.67 2.39
CA THR A 14 9.78 8.98 1.55
C THR A 14 10.39 7.80 2.29
N PRO A 15 10.71 6.67 1.61
CA PRO A 15 11.34 5.54 2.27
C PRO A 15 12.77 5.86 2.72
N GLY A 16 13.14 5.37 3.90
CA GLY A 16 14.53 5.27 4.30
C GLY A 16 15.15 4.02 3.66
N LEU A 17 16.19 4.22 2.85
CA LEU A 17 16.78 3.15 2.06
C LEU A 17 18.05 2.57 2.71
N SER A 18 17.97 2.20 3.98
CA SER A 18 19.02 1.42 4.62
C SER A 18 18.87 -0.06 4.28
N GLU A 19 19.98 -0.73 4.04
CA GLU A 19 19.96 -2.17 3.85
C GLU A 19 19.62 -2.88 5.17
N LEU A 20 18.62 -3.72 5.12
CA LEU A 20 18.22 -4.58 6.23
C LEU A 20 17.98 -5.98 5.70
N GLU A 21 18.97 -6.83 5.85
CA GLU A 21 18.87 -8.23 5.50
C GLU A 21 18.39 -9.05 6.68
N LEU A 22 17.30 -9.77 6.47
CA LEU A 22 16.73 -10.68 7.45
C LEU A 22 16.81 -12.11 6.89
N PRO A 23 17.12 -13.11 7.74
CA PRO A 23 17.04 -14.50 7.30
C PRO A 23 15.67 -14.83 6.77
N LEU A 24 15.61 -15.40 5.56
CA LEU A 24 14.37 -15.91 4.99
C LEU A 24 14.16 -17.34 5.43
N ALA A 25 13.15 -17.57 6.25
CA ALA A 25 12.67 -18.91 6.53
C ALA A 25 11.93 -19.44 5.30
N GLY A 26 12.14 -20.69 4.95
CA GLY A 26 11.36 -21.36 3.92
C GLY A 26 9.89 -21.50 4.32
N GLU A 27 9.11 -22.21 3.55
CA GLU A 27 7.71 -22.42 3.86
C GLU A 27 7.54 -23.03 5.25
N ILE A 28 6.81 -22.33 6.11
CA ILE A 28 6.51 -22.80 7.46
C ILE A 28 5.15 -23.49 7.41
N ALA A 29 5.16 -24.81 7.64
CA ALA A 29 3.91 -25.53 7.85
C ALA A 29 3.31 -25.10 9.19
N CYS A 30 2.10 -24.54 9.17
CA CYS A 30 1.41 -24.13 10.38
C CYS A 30 1.24 -25.31 11.34
N GLY A 31 1.70 -25.15 12.58
CA GLY A 31 1.50 -26.12 13.66
C GLY A 31 2.68 -27.06 13.93
N PHE A 32 3.76 -26.99 13.17
CA PHE A 32 4.96 -27.81 13.43
C PHE A 32 6.18 -26.93 13.71
N PRO A 33 6.73 -26.94 14.93
CA PRO A 33 8.00 -26.32 15.17
C PRO A 33 9.09 -27.10 14.43
N SER A 34 9.80 -26.43 13.54
CA SER A 34 10.99 -27.00 12.89
C SER A 34 12.21 -26.23 13.35
N PRO A 35 13.39 -26.88 13.42
CA PRO A 35 14.62 -26.16 13.70
C PRO A 35 14.81 -25.02 12.70
N ALA A 36 15.04 -23.82 13.18
CA ALA A 36 15.17 -22.64 12.32
C ALA A 36 16.30 -22.79 11.29
N ASP A 37 17.35 -23.52 11.63
CA ASP A 37 18.51 -23.75 10.78
C ASP A 37 18.18 -24.53 9.50
N ASP A 38 17.16 -25.39 9.52
CA ASP A 38 16.74 -26.18 8.36
C ASP A 38 16.01 -25.34 7.31
N PHE A 39 15.56 -24.14 7.65
CA PHE A 39 14.78 -23.25 6.80
C PHE A 39 15.51 -21.98 6.38
N LEU A 40 16.69 -21.71 6.93
CA LEU A 40 17.48 -20.53 6.58
C LEU A 40 18.25 -20.80 5.27
N GLN A 41 17.63 -20.49 4.15
CA GLN A 41 18.23 -20.72 2.83
C GLN A 41 18.83 -19.46 2.21
N GLU A 42 18.26 -18.29 2.50
CA GLU A 42 18.70 -17.02 1.93
C GLU A 42 18.31 -15.87 2.85
N SER A 43 18.86 -14.69 2.61
CA SER A 43 18.47 -13.48 3.30
C SER A 43 17.43 -12.68 2.48
N LEU A 44 16.55 -11.98 3.18
CA LEU A 44 15.54 -11.12 2.61
C LEU A 44 15.81 -9.66 3.00
N ASP A 45 15.98 -8.80 2.02
CA ASP A 45 15.97 -7.36 2.22
C ASP A 45 14.55 -6.83 1.98
N VAL A 46 13.86 -6.43 3.05
CA VAL A 46 12.49 -5.94 3.00
C VAL A 46 12.39 -4.65 2.18
N ASN A 47 13.38 -3.77 2.25
CA ASN A 47 13.38 -2.56 1.44
C ASN A 47 13.43 -2.88 -0.05
N LYS A 48 14.28 -3.80 -0.48
CA LYS A 48 14.35 -4.25 -1.88
C LYS A 48 13.07 -4.93 -2.33
N LEU A 49 12.43 -5.67 -1.44
CA LEU A 49 11.15 -6.33 -1.74
C LEU A 49 10.03 -5.31 -1.97
N LEU A 50 9.91 -4.34 -1.09
CA LEU A 50 8.80 -3.37 -1.08
C LEU A 50 9.07 -2.15 -1.97
N VAL A 51 10.33 -1.74 -2.11
CA VAL A 51 10.72 -0.53 -2.83
C VAL A 51 11.52 -0.90 -4.06
N ARG A 52 10.83 -1.14 -5.17
CA ARG A 52 11.47 -1.52 -6.45
C ARG A 52 11.96 -0.30 -7.24
N HIS A 53 11.29 0.83 -7.10
CA HIS A 53 11.59 2.08 -7.78
C HIS A 53 11.74 3.19 -6.72
N PRO A 54 12.92 3.32 -6.08
CA PRO A 54 13.11 4.23 -4.94
C PRO A 54 12.71 5.68 -5.20
N ASP A 55 13.02 6.18 -6.41
CA ASP A 55 12.72 7.57 -6.77
C ASP A 55 11.23 7.85 -7.00
N ALA A 56 10.43 6.80 -7.14
CA ALA A 56 8.99 6.89 -7.40
C ALA A 56 8.13 6.30 -6.29
N THR A 57 8.74 5.80 -5.21
CA THR A 57 8.02 5.12 -4.13
C THR A 57 7.80 6.06 -2.94
N PHE A 58 6.57 6.00 -2.43
CA PHE A 58 6.14 6.76 -1.26
C PHE A 58 5.45 5.85 -0.27
N TYR A 59 5.56 6.16 1.01
CA TYR A 59 4.78 5.53 2.07
C TYR A 59 3.64 6.45 2.48
N ALA A 60 2.45 5.90 2.63
CA ALA A 60 1.31 6.61 3.20
C ALA A 60 0.86 5.90 4.47
N VAL A 61 0.88 6.60 5.59
CA VAL A 61 0.35 6.09 6.85
C VAL A 61 -1.11 6.49 6.95
N ALA A 62 -2.00 5.49 7.03
CA ALA A 62 -3.43 5.72 7.09
C ALA A 62 -3.87 6.26 8.44
N ARG A 63 -4.76 7.25 8.40
CA ARG A 63 -5.48 7.77 9.56
C ARG A 63 -6.97 7.54 9.39
N GLY A 64 -7.67 7.35 10.50
CA GLY A 64 -9.11 7.12 10.46
C GLY A 64 -9.51 5.75 9.93
N THR A 65 -10.78 5.58 9.63
CA THR A 65 -11.41 4.29 9.32
C THR A 65 -12.08 4.23 7.94
N SER A 66 -11.91 5.27 7.11
CA SER A 66 -12.57 5.37 5.80
C SER A 66 -12.20 4.26 4.83
N LEU A 67 -11.04 3.62 5.02
CA LEU A 67 -10.55 2.51 4.18
C LEU A 67 -10.69 1.14 4.85
N ALA A 68 -11.35 1.08 6.01
CA ALA A 68 -11.60 -0.18 6.70
C ALA A 68 -12.55 -1.09 5.87
N PRO A 69 -12.43 -2.41 6.01
CA PRO A 69 -11.55 -3.13 6.92
C PRO A 69 -10.15 -3.43 6.38
N LEU A 70 -9.90 -3.25 5.08
CA LEU A 70 -8.64 -3.64 4.45
C LEU A 70 -7.45 -2.83 4.97
N VAL A 71 -7.64 -1.51 5.12
CA VAL A 71 -6.62 -0.61 5.64
C VAL A 71 -7.08 -0.09 7.00
N GLN A 72 -6.37 -0.48 8.03
CA GLN A 72 -6.66 -0.06 9.40
C GLN A 72 -5.92 1.25 9.73
N PRO A 73 -6.38 2.02 10.71
CA PRO A 73 -5.61 3.17 11.20
C PRO A 73 -4.20 2.77 11.60
N GLY A 74 -3.20 3.48 11.10
CA GLY A 74 -1.78 3.16 11.32
C GLY A 74 -1.17 2.21 10.30
N SER A 75 -1.94 1.62 9.40
CA SER A 75 -1.44 0.83 8.29
C SER A 75 -0.59 1.68 7.35
N ILE A 76 0.42 1.07 6.74
CA ILE A 76 1.31 1.70 5.79
C ILE A 76 0.99 1.19 4.39
N LEU A 77 0.71 2.10 3.48
CA LEU A 77 0.58 1.80 2.06
C LEU A 77 1.90 2.12 1.36
N VAL A 78 2.41 1.17 0.60
CA VAL A 78 3.55 1.40 -0.28
C VAL A 78 3.02 1.77 -1.65
N ILE A 79 3.35 2.96 -2.14
CA ILE A 79 2.81 3.53 -3.37
C ILE A 79 3.94 3.74 -4.36
N ASP A 80 3.81 3.17 -5.54
CA ASP A 80 4.76 3.32 -6.65
C ASP A 80 4.11 4.17 -7.75
N ARG A 81 4.67 5.34 -8.00
CA ARG A 81 4.18 6.27 -9.01
C ARG A 81 4.71 6.01 -10.41
N SER A 82 5.67 5.12 -10.57
CA SER A 82 6.21 4.74 -11.87
C SER A 82 5.36 3.71 -12.62
N LEU A 83 4.46 3.03 -11.92
CA LEU A 83 3.62 2.00 -12.49
C LEU A 83 2.42 2.58 -13.24
N GLU A 84 2.12 2.00 -14.40
CA GLU A 84 0.88 2.28 -15.11
C GLU A 84 -0.29 1.57 -14.43
N TRP A 85 -1.43 2.23 -14.43
CA TRP A 85 -2.63 1.63 -13.86
C TRP A 85 -3.30 0.64 -14.82
N SER A 86 -3.93 -0.38 -14.26
CA SER A 86 -4.73 -1.37 -14.99
C SER A 86 -5.88 -1.87 -14.12
N SER A 87 -6.78 -2.67 -14.68
CA SER A 87 -7.84 -3.31 -13.89
C SER A 87 -7.27 -4.15 -12.74
N ASP A 88 -8.04 -4.23 -11.67
CA ASP A 88 -7.75 -5.04 -10.49
C ASP A 88 -6.55 -4.55 -9.65
N LEU A 89 -6.10 -3.33 -9.87
CA LEU A 89 -5.09 -2.69 -9.04
C LEU A 89 -5.72 -1.78 -7.99
N LEU A 90 -5.06 -1.67 -6.86
CA LEU A 90 -5.38 -0.68 -5.84
C LEU A 90 -4.58 0.58 -6.12
N ALA A 91 -5.27 1.70 -6.22
CA ALA A 91 -4.66 2.98 -6.53
C ALA A 91 -4.81 3.98 -5.40
N CYS A 92 -3.78 4.79 -5.21
CA CYS A 92 -3.89 6.04 -4.46
C CYS A 92 -4.42 7.11 -5.41
N CYS A 93 -5.58 7.67 -5.09
CA CYS A 93 -6.28 8.63 -5.92
C CYS A 93 -6.37 9.99 -5.22
N PHE A 94 -6.36 11.06 -6.02
CA PHE A 94 -6.64 12.41 -5.55
C PHE A 94 -8.00 12.84 -6.11
N ILE A 95 -9.01 12.90 -5.27
CA ILE A 95 -10.40 13.17 -5.65
C ILE A 95 -10.97 14.24 -4.72
N ASP A 96 -11.56 15.29 -5.28
CA ASP A 96 -12.18 16.40 -4.54
C ASP A 96 -11.25 17.02 -3.47
N GLY A 97 -9.98 17.18 -3.82
CA GLY A 97 -8.99 17.77 -2.92
C GLY A 97 -8.41 16.82 -1.85
N GLU A 98 -8.79 15.55 -1.87
CA GLU A 98 -8.40 14.55 -0.87
C GLU A 98 -7.74 13.35 -1.50
N PHE A 99 -6.75 12.78 -0.79
CA PHE A 99 -6.18 11.49 -1.14
C PHE A 99 -6.99 10.35 -0.54
N THR A 100 -7.23 9.32 -1.34
CA THR A 100 -7.92 8.09 -0.93
C THR A 100 -7.35 6.89 -1.69
N ALA A 101 -7.71 5.68 -1.27
CA ALA A 101 -7.36 4.46 -2.00
C ALA A 101 -8.63 3.84 -2.58
N LYS A 102 -8.55 3.41 -3.84
CA LYS A 102 -9.66 2.81 -4.59
C LYS A 102 -9.16 1.66 -5.45
N TRP A 103 -9.99 0.64 -5.60
CA TRP A 103 -9.79 -0.37 -6.64
C TRP A 103 -10.13 0.20 -8.01
N ILE A 104 -9.34 -0.14 -9.01
CA ILE A 104 -9.57 0.26 -10.40
C ILE A 104 -10.21 -0.90 -11.16
N GLU A 105 -11.28 -0.62 -11.91
CA GLU A 105 -11.91 -1.57 -12.80
C GLU A 105 -12.23 -0.89 -14.15
N LYS A 106 -11.83 -1.54 -15.24
CA LYS A 106 -12.29 -1.13 -16.56
C LYS A 106 -13.66 -1.72 -16.84
N SER A 107 -14.64 -0.88 -17.15
CA SER A 107 -15.99 -1.28 -17.46
C SER A 107 -16.41 -0.67 -18.81
N GLY A 108 -16.23 -1.42 -19.89
CA GLY A 108 -16.44 -0.93 -21.24
C GLY A 108 -15.48 0.22 -21.59
N ASP A 109 -16.04 1.38 -21.91
CA ASP A 109 -15.31 2.62 -22.22
C ASP A 109 -15.10 3.52 -20.99
N LYS A 110 -15.43 3.04 -19.80
CA LYS A 110 -15.32 3.78 -18.54
C LYS A 110 -14.39 3.10 -17.54
N ILE A 111 -13.90 3.90 -16.61
CA ILE A 111 -13.11 3.45 -15.46
C ILE A 111 -13.97 3.62 -14.21
N ARG A 112 -14.07 2.55 -13.44
CA ARG A 112 -14.73 2.56 -12.13
C ARG A 112 -13.69 2.58 -11.04
N LEU A 113 -13.87 3.49 -10.10
CA LEU A 113 -13.09 3.55 -8.87
C LEU A 113 -13.96 3.04 -7.73
N ILE A 114 -13.63 1.85 -7.26
CA ILE A 114 -14.44 1.10 -6.29
C ILE A 114 -13.86 1.34 -4.89
N PRO A 115 -14.66 1.83 -3.93
CA PRO A 115 -14.19 2.11 -2.59
C PRO A 115 -13.85 0.83 -1.83
N LEU A 116 -12.88 0.94 -0.91
CA LEU A 116 -12.53 -0.15 0.01
C LEU A 116 -13.61 -0.35 1.07
N ASN A 117 -14.21 0.75 1.52
CA ASN A 117 -15.36 0.72 2.42
C ASN A 117 -16.65 0.72 1.59
N PRO A 118 -17.49 -0.33 1.69
CA PRO A 118 -18.71 -0.44 0.88
C PRO A 118 -19.78 0.60 1.21
N ASP A 119 -19.65 1.35 2.30
CA ASP A 119 -20.56 2.44 2.65
C ASP A 119 -20.40 3.68 1.74
N PHE A 120 -19.31 3.73 0.96
CA PHE A 120 -19.05 4.81 -0.01
C PHE A 120 -19.45 4.37 -1.42
N PRO A 121 -19.82 5.31 -2.29
CA PRO A 121 -20.24 4.98 -3.66
C PRO A 121 -19.07 4.67 -4.58
N THR A 122 -19.30 3.80 -5.56
CA THR A 122 -18.41 3.62 -6.70
C THR A 122 -18.51 4.83 -7.61
N LEU A 123 -17.37 5.33 -8.09
CA LEU A 123 -17.27 6.46 -8.98
C LEU A 123 -16.92 5.99 -10.39
N GLU A 124 -17.52 6.61 -11.42
CA GLU A 124 -17.23 6.30 -12.82
C GLU A 124 -16.66 7.52 -13.52
N TYR A 125 -15.60 7.30 -14.30
CA TYR A 125 -14.93 8.34 -15.08
C TYR A 125 -14.64 7.86 -16.49
N SER A 126 -14.46 8.80 -17.43
CA SER A 126 -13.80 8.49 -18.69
C SER A 126 -12.33 8.16 -18.44
N PRO A 127 -11.64 7.40 -19.31
CA PRO A 127 -10.23 7.07 -19.10
C PRO A 127 -9.34 8.29 -18.90
N GLU A 128 -9.58 9.37 -19.60
CA GLU A 128 -8.81 10.62 -19.49
C GLU A 128 -8.99 11.28 -18.12
N GLU A 129 -10.21 11.30 -17.60
CA GLU A 129 -10.50 11.82 -16.26
C GLU A 129 -9.85 10.96 -15.17
N ALA A 130 -9.90 9.62 -15.32
CA ALA A 130 -9.31 8.69 -14.37
C ALA A 130 -7.79 8.86 -14.30
N GLU A 131 -7.12 9.10 -15.42
CA GLU A 131 -5.67 9.35 -15.44
C GLU A 131 -5.28 10.59 -14.61
N ILE A 132 -6.14 11.61 -14.59
CA ILE A 132 -5.90 12.83 -13.80
C ILE A 132 -5.96 12.53 -12.30
N TYR A 133 -6.80 11.60 -11.88
CA TYR A 133 -7.08 11.32 -10.47
C TYR A 133 -6.21 10.23 -9.87
N ILE A 134 -5.62 9.35 -10.68
CA ILE A 134 -4.74 8.28 -10.18
C ILE A 134 -3.34 8.85 -9.95
N TRP A 135 -2.96 8.91 -8.67
CA TRP A 135 -1.67 9.47 -8.26
C TRP A 135 -0.56 8.43 -8.26
N GLY A 136 -0.85 7.20 -7.89
CA GLY A 136 0.10 6.09 -7.88
C GLY A 136 -0.58 4.77 -7.57
N ILE A 137 0.16 3.68 -7.72
CA ILE A 137 -0.37 2.32 -7.47
C ILE A 137 0.09 1.84 -6.10
N VAL A 138 -0.84 1.34 -5.31
CA VAL A 138 -0.55 0.73 -4.01
C VAL A 138 -0.07 -0.69 -4.27
N THR A 139 1.21 -0.93 -4.04
CA THR A 139 1.85 -2.23 -4.28
C THR A 139 1.81 -3.14 -3.07
N SER A 140 1.74 -2.56 -1.88
CA SER A 140 1.72 -3.31 -0.62
C SER A 140 0.96 -2.54 0.45
N ILE A 141 0.35 -3.29 1.37
CA ILE A 141 -0.27 -2.77 2.59
C ILE A 141 0.37 -3.48 3.76
N ILE A 142 0.90 -2.71 4.70
CA ILE A 142 1.52 -3.23 5.91
C ILE A 142 0.59 -2.93 7.08
N ASN A 143 -0.02 -3.97 7.62
CA ASN A 143 -0.88 -3.88 8.80
C ASN A 143 -0.11 -4.38 10.02
N ASN A 144 -0.07 -3.57 11.07
CA ASN A 144 0.52 -3.97 12.33
C ASN A 144 -0.54 -4.60 13.23
N ASN A 145 -0.24 -5.79 13.77
CA ASN A 145 -1.12 -6.48 14.70
C ASN A 145 -0.99 -5.99 16.14
N VAL A 146 -0.01 -5.14 16.41
CA VAL A 146 0.26 -4.56 17.72
C VAL A 146 0.11 -3.06 17.65
N ARG A 147 -0.57 -2.46 18.63
CA ARG A 147 -0.67 -1.00 18.71
C ARG A 147 0.73 -0.41 18.86
N LEU A 148 1.10 0.52 17.97
CA LEU A 148 2.43 1.14 17.95
C LEU A 148 2.80 1.79 19.29
N SER A 149 1.81 2.29 20.04
CA SER A 149 2.02 2.85 21.38
C SER A 149 2.59 1.87 22.39
N ARG A 150 2.52 0.58 22.13
CA ARG A 150 3.13 -0.48 23.00
C ARG A 150 4.54 -0.84 22.58
N LEU A 151 5.02 -0.36 21.44
CA LEU A 151 6.36 -0.64 20.92
C LEU A 151 7.37 0.47 21.23
N GLN A 152 6.90 1.55 21.79
CA GLN A 152 7.70 2.71 22.18
C GLN A 152 8.14 2.62 23.64
#